data_a7f3a8bef0a1ab4e479d0492dd0ca454
#
_entry.id   a7f3a8bef0a1ab4e479d0492dd0ca454
#
_cell.length_a   1.000
_cell.length_b   1.000
_cell.length_c   1.000
_cell.angle_alpha   90.00
_cell.angle_beta   90.00
_cell.angle_gamma   90.00
#
_symmetry.space_group_name_H-M   'P 1'
#
loop_
_entity.id
_entity.type
_entity.pdbx_description
1 polymer ?
#
loop_
_entity_poly.entity_id
_entity_poly.type
_entity_poly.pdbx_seq_one_letter_code
_entity_poly.pdbx_strand_id
1 'polypeptide(L)'
;MRLGMFMMPVHPPDRMFWSTLAEDSEKSVLADQLGFDELWLGEHFSATTEPIPSPMMFFAGILPRTRNIAFGTAVINLPNHHPAIVAAEAAQFDHMSKGRFMLGVGPGGLVSDFELFNNPDVQARNRMVVEAVDFIQRIWAQDPPYDLQGEFWQVRLKDGIIPALGVGFMPKPYQTPGPPISISLASPNSSSARTAALKGWGMISANIIPTYSVASHWEVYCKACGEAGISPNGENWRVARNVLVAPSDSEAHDRVFGEQGSNRYFYTYMREVLSRVGLLAILKPRPDMPDEQTTVDAITRECVTYGSPKTVLDKLIAFRERVGPFGTLLMTGLDWGGPNAAWERESMHLLAREVMPRFRQHVLAHAAE
;
A
#
# COMPACT_ATOMS: atom_id res chain seq x y z
N MET A 1 -0.37 5.03 17.15
CA MET A 1 -0.71 5.53 15.79
C MET A 1 0.57 5.94 15.06
N ARG A 2 0.87 5.31 13.92
CA ARG A 2 2.03 5.59 13.05
C ARG A 2 1.61 6.48 11.88
N LEU A 3 2.58 7.19 11.29
CA LEU A 3 2.44 7.91 10.04
C LEU A 3 3.35 7.25 9.01
N GLY A 4 2.81 6.86 7.87
CA GLY A 4 3.59 6.38 6.76
C GLY A 4 3.23 7.10 5.46
N MET A 5 3.92 6.73 4.39
CA MET A 5 3.63 7.17 3.03
C MET A 5 3.29 5.97 2.17
N PHE A 6 2.24 6.09 1.38
CA PHE A 6 1.92 5.17 0.30
C PHE A 6 2.29 5.83 -1.03
N MET A 7 3.04 5.13 -1.84
CA MET A 7 3.46 5.61 -3.15
C MET A 7 3.04 4.63 -4.24
N MET A 8 2.18 5.09 -5.08
CA MET A 8 1.84 4.61 -6.40
C MET A 8 1.45 5.86 -7.19
N PRO A 9 2.44 6.76 -7.39
CA PRO A 9 2.19 8.08 -7.94
C PRO A 9 1.80 7.94 -9.41
N VAL A 10 0.70 8.59 -9.77
CA VAL A 10 0.27 8.68 -11.17
C VAL A 10 0.85 9.96 -11.76
N HIS A 11 1.88 9.80 -12.58
CA HIS A 11 2.50 10.91 -13.30
C HIS A 11 1.84 11.14 -14.67
N PRO A 12 1.72 12.38 -15.16
CA PRO A 12 1.34 12.63 -16.55
C PRO A 12 2.25 11.88 -17.54
N PRO A 13 1.70 11.31 -18.62
CA PRO A 13 2.47 10.44 -19.54
C PRO A 13 3.55 11.17 -20.36
N ASP A 14 3.52 12.48 -20.38
CA ASP A 14 4.54 13.34 -21.02
C ASP A 14 5.74 13.63 -20.11
N ARG A 15 5.67 13.23 -18.82
CA ARG A 15 6.78 13.37 -17.88
C ARG A 15 7.90 12.37 -18.20
N MET A 16 9.14 12.84 -18.10
CA MET A 16 10.31 11.99 -18.37
C MET A 16 10.49 10.95 -17.24
N PHE A 17 10.54 9.67 -17.59
CA PHE A 17 10.64 8.54 -16.67
C PHE A 17 11.74 8.69 -15.60
N TRP A 18 12.98 9.05 -16.01
CA TRP A 18 14.07 9.27 -15.06
C TRP A 18 13.82 10.42 -14.09
N SER A 19 13.08 11.44 -14.53
CA SER A 19 12.75 12.62 -13.70
C SER A 19 11.72 12.27 -12.64
N THR A 20 10.69 11.50 -12.98
CA THR A 20 9.67 11.04 -12.03
C THR A 20 10.26 10.07 -11.00
N LEU A 21 11.17 9.18 -11.41
CA LEU A 21 11.89 8.32 -10.44
C LEU A 21 12.79 9.12 -9.48
N ALA A 22 13.44 10.17 -9.95
CA ALA A 22 14.24 11.05 -9.10
C ALA A 22 13.36 11.79 -8.08
N GLU A 23 12.22 12.30 -8.54
CA GLU A 23 11.21 12.98 -7.74
C GLU A 23 10.65 12.07 -6.63
N ASP A 24 10.28 10.83 -6.98
CA ASP A 24 9.77 9.85 -6.02
C ASP A 24 10.83 9.43 -5.00
N SER A 25 12.09 9.37 -5.43
CA SER A 25 13.21 9.12 -4.52
C SER A 25 13.39 10.27 -3.52
N GLU A 26 13.29 11.52 -3.97
CA GLU A 26 13.37 12.69 -3.08
C GLU A 26 12.19 12.75 -2.10
N LYS A 27 10.98 12.46 -2.56
CA LYS A 27 9.78 12.38 -1.73
C LYS A 27 9.94 11.35 -0.62
N SER A 28 10.43 10.18 -0.97
CA SER A 28 10.69 9.07 -0.03
C SER A 28 11.73 9.44 1.03
N VAL A 29 12.81 10.10 0.63
CA VAL A 29 13.87 10.57 1.54
C VAL A 29 13.34 11.68 2.45
N LEU A 30 12.52 12.58 1.92
CA LEU A 30 11.87 13.62 2.73
C LEU A 30 10.94 13.01 3.80
N ALA A 31 10.21 11.94 3.47
CA ALA A 31 9.38 11.24 4.45
C ALA A 31 10.22 10.72 5.63
N ASP A 32 11.36 10.07 5.38
CA ASP A 32 12.29 9.63 6.44
C ASP A 32 12.79 10.81 7.28
N GLN A 33 13.18 11.92 6.65
CA GLN A 33 13.66 13.12 7.33
C GLN A 33 12.60 13.80 8.22
N LEU A 34 11.32 13.68 7.84
CA LEU A 34 10.19 14.20 8.60
C LEU A 34 9.70 13.25 9.69
N GLY A 35 10.31 12.06 9.80
CA GLY A 35 9.96 11.08 10.82
C GLY A 35 8.72 10.27 10.50
N PHE A 36 8.44 10.03 9.21
CA PHE A 36 7.47 9.03 8.82
C PHE A 36 8.00 7.65 9.22
N ASP A 37 7.11 6.81 9.75
CA ASP A 37 7.45 5.50 10.28
C ASP A 37 7.62 4.45 9.16
N GLU A 38 6.82 4.55 8.10
CA GLU A 38 6.72 3.53 7.05
C GLU A 38 6.62 4.16 5.65
N LEU A 39 7.24 3.53 4.64
CA LEU A 39 7.10 3.83 3.21
C LEU A 39 6.59 2.58 2.48
N TRP A 40 5.44 2.68 1.85
CA TRP A 40 4.79 1.59 1.13
C TRP A 40 4.69 1.92 -0.36
N LEU A 41 5.14 1.00 -1.22
CA LEU A 41 5.24 1.21 -2.66
C LEU A 41 4.62 0.05 -3.44
N GLY A 42 3.73 0.37 -4.38
CA GLY A 42 3.13 -0.59 -5.32
C GLY A 42 4.00 -0.89 -6.54
N GLU A 43 3.56 -1.84 -7.37
CA GLU A 43 4.19 -2.17 -8.65
C GLU A 43 3.16 -2.20 -9.78
N HIS A 44 3.57 -1.68 -10.95
CA HIS A 44 2.89 -1.89 -12.23
C HIS A 44 3.92 -2.08 -13.33
N PHE A 45 3.63 -3.01 -14.24
CA PHE A 45 4.55 -3.35 -15.35
C PHE A 45 4.19 -2.64 -16.65
N SER A 46 2.91 -2.34 -16.85
CA SER A 46 2.38 -1.86 -18.13
C SER A 46 1.74 -0.46 -18.04
N ALA A 47 2.11 0.35 -17.04
CA ALA A 47 1.67 1.71 -16.87
C ALA A 47 2.86 2.68 -16.85
N THR A 48 3.09 3.42 -17.94
CA THR A 48 4.16 4.44 -17.98
C THR A 48 3.89 5.64 -17.06
N THR A 49 2.64 5.78 -16.63
CA THR A 49 2.19 6.77 -15.64
C THR A 49 2.50 6.37 -14.20
N GLU A 50 2.75 5.09 -13.94
CA GLU A 50 3.12 4.54 -12.64
C GLU A 50 4.45 3.78 -12.78
N PRO A 51 5.59 4.50 -12.85
CA PRO A 51 6.83 4.02 -13.47
C PRO A 51 7.71 3.14 -12.57
N ILE A 52 7.15 2.44 -11.59
CA ILE A 52 7.94 1.61 -10.67
C ILE A 52 7.51 0.14 -10.77
N PRO A 53 8.14 -0.67 -11.65
CA PRO A 53 7.83 -2.09 -11.79
C PRO A 53 8.49 -2.97 -10.74
N SER A 54 9.40 -2.45 -9.92
CA SER A 54 10.10 -3.19 -8.86
C SER A 54 10.30 -2.35 -7.61
N PRO A 55 9.39 -2.45 -6.64
CA PRO A 55 9.49 -1.74 -5.36
C PRO A 55 10.81 -2.01 -4.62
N MET A 56 11.26 -3.27 -4.58
CA MET A 56 12.50 -3.62 -3.86
C MET A 56 13.75 -3.03 -4.53
N MET A 57 13.80 -2.93 -5.86
CA MET A 57 14.87 -2.25 -6.58
C MET A 57 14.87 -0.75 -6.27
N PHE A 58 13.71 -0.12 -6.27
CA PHE A 58 13.57 1.29 -5.89
C PHE A 58 14.02 1.54 -4.45
N PHE A 59 13.57 0.71 -3.51
CA PHE A 59 13.99 0.79 -2.12
C PHE A 59 15.51 0.62 -1.94
N ALA A 60 16.13 -0.32 -2.66
CA ALA A 60 17.58 -0.49 -2.63
C ALA A 60 18.33 0.79 -3.08
N GLY A 61 17.77 1.51 -4.06
CA GLY A 61 18.33 2.78 -4.54
C GLY A 61 18.26 3.91 -3.52
N ILE A 62 17.22 3.97 -2.70
CA ILE A 62 17.05 5.03 -1.67
C ILE A 62 17.54 4.63 -0.29
N LEU A 63 17.78 3.34 -0.03
CA LEU A 63 18.20 2.82 1.26
C LEU A 63 19.41 3.55 1.88
N PRO A 64 20.48 3.86 1.13
CA PRO A 64 21.62 4.60 1.69
C PRO A 64 21.32 6.05 2.10
N ARG A 65 20.20 6.61 1.63
CA ARG A 65 19.76 7.99 1.89
C ARG A 65 18.73 8.07 3.02
N THR A 66 18.30 6.93 3.57
CA THR A 66 17.29 6.81 4.64
C THR A 66 17.87 6.18 5.89
N ARG A 67 17.31 6.47 7.07
CA ARG A 67 17.84 6.00 8.35
C ARG A 67 16.86 5.16 9.16
N ASN A 68 15.62 5.62 9.27
CA ASN A 68 14.65 5.08 10.23
C ASN A 68 13.42 4.45 9.57
N ILE A 69 13.00 4.98 8.42
CA ILE A 69 11.78 4.56 7.76
C ILE A 69 11.82 3.07 7.42
N ALA A 70 10.74 2.35 7.73
CA ALA A 70 10.56 0.97 7.32
C ALA A 70 9.96 0.93 5.91
N PHE A 71 10.32 -0.09 5.13
CA PHE A 71 9.92 -0.28 3.75
C PHE A 71 8.88 -1.39 3.62
N GLY A 72 7.79 -1.12 2.95
CA GLY A 72 6.75 -2.11 2.67
C GLY A 72 6.37 -2.11 1.20
N THR A 73 6.20 -3.28 0.62
CA THR A 73 5.60 -3.37 -0.72
C THR A 73 4.08 -3.24 -0.61
N ALA A 74 3.45 -2.51 -1.53
CA ALA A 74 2.00 -2.30 -1.49
C ALA A 74 1.39 -2.21 -2.89
N VAL A 75 1.55 -3.31 -3.63
CA VAL A 75 1.95 -4.66 -3.22
C VAL A 75 2.90 -5.28 -4.25
N ILE A 76 3.56 -6.39 -3.88
CA ILE A 76 4.05 -7.33 -4.91
C ILE A 76 2.84 -8.12 -5.43
N ASN A 77 2.60 -8.08 -6.73
CA ASN A 77 1.53 -8.80 -7.40
C ASN A 77 1.93 -10.26 -7.60
N LEU A 78 1.80 -11.08 -6.55
CA LEU A 78 2.33 -12.45 -6.52
C LEU A 78 1.96 -13.33 -7.72
N PRO A 79 0.77 -13.19 -8.36
CA PRO A 79 0.48 -13.94 -9.59
C PRO A 79 1.44 -13.68 -10.76
N ASN A 80 2.18 -12.57 -10.72
CA ASN A 80 3.14 -12.21 -11.77
C ASN A 80 4.57 -12.67 -11.47
N HIS A 81 4.80 -13.32 -10.31
CA HIS A 81 6.13 -13.69 -9.82
C HIS A 81 6.18 -15.15 -9.39
N HIS A 82 7.32 -15.80 -9.64
CA HIS A 82 7.57 -17.11 -9.05
C HIS A 82 7.90 -16.97 -7.55
N PRO A 83 7.24 -17.71 -6.62
CA PRO A 83 7.41 -17.51 -5.18
C PRO A 83 8.85 -17.69 -4.67
N ALA A 84 9.65 -18.54 -5.31
CA ALA A 84 11.06 -18.69 -4.94
C ALA A 84 11.89 -17.44 -5.24
N ILE A 85 11.58 -16.69 -6.31
CA ILE A 85 12.23 -15.40 -6.63
C ILE A 85 11.89 -14.40 -5.55
N VAL A 86 10.61 -14.24 -5.25
CA VAL A 86 10.16 -13.29 -4.21
C VAL A 86 10.75 -13.64 -2.85
N ALA A 87 10.82 -14.92 -2.49
CA ALA A 87 11.44 -15.36 -1.24
C ALA A 87 12.92 -14.96 -1.14
N ALA A 88 13.68 -15.11 -2.25
CA ALA A 88 15.10 -14.76 -2.29
C ALA A 88 15.33 -13.25 -2.25
N GLU A 89 14.61 -12.49 -3.07
CA GLU A 89 14.74 -11.02 -3.15
C GLU A 89 14.29 -10.33 -1.86
N ALA A 90 13.19 -10.79 -1.26
CA ALA A 90 12.70 -10.28 0.02
C ALA A 90 13.70 -10.56 1.15
N ALA A 91 14.29 -11.77 1.20
CA ALA A 91 15.34 -12.09 2.16
C ALA A 91 16.58 -11.22 1.97
N GLN A 92 17.02 -11.01 0.72
CA GLN A 92 18.14 -10.13 0.41
C GLN A 92 17.88 -8.70 0.87
N PHE A 93 16.72 -8.13 0.53
CA PHE A 93 16.40 -6.76 0.90
C PHE A 93 16.21 -6.61 2.42
N ASP A 94 15.69 -7.62 3.10
CA ASP A 94 15.57 -7.65 4.55
C ASP A 94 16.94 -7.55 5.25
N HIS A 95 17.96 -8.27 4.73
CA HIS A 95 19.34 -8.11 5.18
C HIS A 95 19.91 -6.71 4.88
N MET A 96 19.72 -6.20 3.65
CA MET A 96 20.19 -4.87 3.27
C MET A 96 19.61 -3.77 4.17
N SER A 97 18.33 -3.88 4.50
CA SER A 97 17.60 -2.93 5.34
C SER A 97 17.76 -3.19 6.84
N LYS A 98 18.39 -4.31 7.22
CA LYS A 98 18.58 -4.75 8.63
C LYS A 98 17.23 -4.86 9.36
N GLY A 99 16.27 -5.54 8.75
CA GLY A 99 14.96 -5.78 9.35
C GLY A 99 13.96 -4.63 9.23
N ARG A 100 14.24 -3.60 8.44
CA ARG A 100 13.28 -2.53 8.13
C ARG A 100 12.38 -2.88 6.94
N PHE A 101 12.09 -4.14 6.69
CA PHE A 101 11.29 -4.60 5.56
C PHE A 101 10.00 -5.28 5.99
N MET A 102 8.93 -5.05 5.24
CA MET A 102 7.62 -5.68 5.35
C MET A 102 7.16 -6.12 3.95
N LEU A 103 6.68 -7.36 3.83
CA LEU A 103 6.22 -7.88 2.54
C LEU A 103 4.70 -7.70 2.41
N GLY A 104 4.31 -6.69 1.66
CA GLY A 104 2.91 -6.52 1.26
C GLY A 104 2.64 -7.24 -0.07
N VAL A 105 1.57 -8.01 -0.11
CA VAL A 105 1.21 -8.89 -1.22
C VAL A 105 -0.22 -8.64 -1.70
N GLY A 106 -0.48 -8.96 -2.95
CA GLY A 106 -1.81 -8.84 -3.52
C GLY A 106 -1.97 -9.54 -4.85
N PRO A 107 -3.22 -9.60 -5.35
CA PRO A 107 -3.52 -10.23 -6.64
C PRO A 107 -3.26 -9.31 -7.84
N GLY A 108 -2.90 -8.04 -7.60
CA GLY A 108 -2.85 -7.01 -8.62
C GLY A 108 -4.21 -6.35 -8.89
N GLY A 109 -4.18 -5.18 -9.53
CA GLY A 109 -5.37 -4.37 -9.85
C GLY A 109 -5.44 -3.89 -11.30
N LEU A 110 -4.34 -3.87 -12.04
CA LEU A 110 -4.26 -3.34 -13.40
C LEU A 110 -4.53 -4.43 -14.44
N VAL A 111 -5.57 -4.21 -15.26
CA VAL A 111 -6.03 -5.22 -16.24
C VAL A 111 -4.97 -5.51 -17.30
N SER A 112 -4.22 -4.50 -17.75
CA SER A 112 -3.14 -4.68 -18.72
C SER A 112 -1.96 -5.54 -18.19
N ASP A 113 -1.69 -5.49 -16.88
CA ASP A 113 -0.72 -6.41 -16.27
C ASP A 113 -1.25 -7.85 -16.28
N PHE A 114 -2.55 -8.04 -16.08
CA PHE A 114 -3.17 -9.39 -16.15
C PHE A 114 -3.06 -9.98 -17.54
N GLU A 115 -3.28 -9.17 -18.57
CA GLU A 115 -3.11 -9.56 -19.97
C GLU A 115 -1.64 -9.88 -20.28
N LEU A 116 -0.73 -9.00 -19.87
CA LEU A 116 0.73 -9.15 -20.07
C LEU A 116 1.25 -10.49 -19.52
N PHE A 117 0.79 -10.89 -18.34
CA PHE A 117 1.21 -12.13 -17.67
C PHE A 117 0.25 -13.31 -17.89
N ASN A 118 -0.75 -13.15 -18.76
CA ASN A 118 -1.76 -14.19 -19.06
C ASN A 118 -2.50 -14.72 -17.82
N ASN A 119 -2.82 -13.83 -16.87
CA ASN A 119 -3.47 -14.14 -15.60
C ASN A 119 -4.82 -13.40 -15.43
N PRO A 120 -5.81 -13.56 -16.34
CA PRO A 120 -7.05 -12.77 -16.32
C PRO A 120 -8.04 -13.19 -15.23
N ASP A 121 -7.98 -14.42 -14.72
CA ASP A 121 -8.93 -14.94 -13.74
C ASP A 121 -8.70 -14.36 -12.33
N VAL A 122 -9.62 -13.50 -11.90
CA VAL A 122 -9.58 -12.83 -10.58
C VAL A 122 -9.62 -13.84 -9.42
N GLN A 123 -10.40 -14.92 -9.55
CA GLN A 123 -10.53 -15.91 -8.48
C GLN A 123 -9.25 -16.75 -8.36
N ALA A 124 -8.66 -17.13 -9.48
CA ALA A 124 -7.38 -17.81 -9.50
C ALA A 124 -6.28 -16.95 -8.88
N ARG A 125 -6.19 -15.66 -9.24
CA ARG A 125 -5.17 -14.75 -8.68
C ARG A 125 -5.23 -14.64 -7.16
N ASN A 126 -6.43 -14.60 -6.56
CA ASN A 126 -6.55 -14.59 -5.10
C ASN A 126 -6.02 -15.89 -4.46
N ARG A 127 -6.26 -17.06 -5.08
CA ARG A 127 -5.70 -18.33 -4.60
C ARG A 127 -4.18 -18.39 -4.80
N MET A 128 -3.69 -17.88 -5.94
CA MET A 128 -2.25 -17.77 -6.21
C MET A 128 -1.52 -16.98 -5.14
N VAL A 129 -2.08 -15.88 -4.65
CA VAL A 129 -1.47 -15.09 -3.56
C VAL A 129 -1.29 -15.94 -2.30
N VAL A 130 -2.31 -16.68 -1.89
CA VAL A 130 -2.25 -17.48 -0.66
C VAL A 130 -1.25 -18.62 -0.80
N GLU A 131 -1.25 -19.32 -1.93
CA GLU A 131 -0.31 -20.41 -2.21
C GLU A 131 1.14 -19.90 -2.31
N ALA A 132 1.37 -18.78 -3.00
CA ALA A 132 2.70 -18.20 -3.11
C ALA A 132 3.28 -17.80 -1.75
N VAL A 133 2.46 -17.18 -0.88
CA VAL A 133 2.89 -16.83 0.48
C VAL A 133 3.22 -18.08 1.31
N ASP A 134 2.42 -19.14 1.20
CA ASP A 134 2.73 -20.41 1.87
C ASP A 134 4.10 -20.95 1.42
N PHE A 135 4.39 -20.92 0.13
CA PHE A 135 5.68 -21.37 -0.40
C PHE A 135 6.84 -20.48 0.07
N ILE A 136 6.65 -19.15 0.05
CA ILE A 136 7.64 -18.19 0.54
C ILE A 136 7.97 -18.48 2.01
N GLN A 137 6.96 -18.61 2.86
CA GLN A 137 7.15 -18.88 4.29
C GLN A 137 7.83 -20.24 4.54
N ARG A 138 7.48 -21.27 3.77
CA ARG A 138 8.14 -22.58 3.86
C ARG A 138 9.60 -22.55 3.41
N ILE A 139 9.91 -21.80 2.35
CA ILE A 139 11.30 -21.58 1.90
C ILE A 139 12.11 -20.87 3.00
N TRP A 140 11.52 -19.89 3.70
CA TRP A 140 12.21 -19.20 4.78
C TRP A 140 12.40 -20.07 6.02
N ALA A 141 11.43 -20.94 6.35
CA ALA A 141 11.41 -21.73 7.56
C ALA A 141 12.27 -23.00 7.47
N GLN A 142 12.51 -23.53 6.27
CA GLN A 142 13.11 -24.87 6.09
C GLN A 142 14.35 -24.79 5.20
N ASP A 143 15.31 -25.67 5.45
CA ASP A 143 16.41 -25.93 4.54
C ASP A 143 16.00 -26.95 3.46
N PRO A 144 16.70 -27.01 2.32
CA PRO A 144 16.45 -28.00 1.31
C PRO A 144 16.72 -29.43 1.85
N PRO A 145 16.11 -30.47 1.25
CA PRO A 145 15.45 -30.47 -0.05
C PRO A 145 14.05 -29.89 -0.02
N TYR A 146 13.69 -29.17 -1.10
CA TYR A 146 12.32 -28.70 -1.34
C TYR A 146 11.61 -29.61 -2.35
N ASP A 147 10.34 -29.90 -2.09
CA ASP A 147 9.40 -30.55 -3.01
C ASP A 147 7.99 -30.02 -2.73
N LEU A 148 7.80 -28.75 -3.07
CA LEU A 148 6.54 -28.07 -2.85
C LEU A 148 5.70 -28.14 -4.13
N GLN A 149 4.53 -28.76 -4.03
CA GLN A 149 3.56 -28.91 -5.10
C GLN A 149 2.30 -28.13 -4.72
N GLY A 150 1.85 -27.25 -5.58
CA GLY A 150 0.62 -26.47 -5.42
C GLY A 150 -0.30 -26.60 -6.62
N GLU A 151 -1.37 -25.81 -6.61
CA GLU A 151 -2.29 -25.67 -7.75
C GLU A 151 -1.61 -24.89 -8.89
N PHE A 152 -0.81 -23.87 -8.54
CA PHE A 152 -0.24 -22.91 -9.49
C PHE A 152 1.28 -22.98 -9.58
N TRP A 153 1.96 -23.34 -8.50
CA TRP A 153 3.40 -23.28 -8.39
C TRP A 153 4.01 -24.63 -8.04
N GLN A 154 5.24 -24.81 -8.48
CA GLN A 154 6.10 -25.92 -8.04
C GLN A 154 7.46 -25.37 -7.65
N VAL A 155 7.97 -25.72 -6.47
CA VAL A 155 9.34 -25.45 -6.06
C VAL A 155 10.03 -26.76 -5.75
N ARG A 156 10.95 -27.17 -6.61
CA ARG A 156 11.71 -28.39 -6.44
C ARG A 156 13.22 -28.11 -6.43
N LEU A 157 13.90 -28.57 -5.38
CA LEU A 157 15.35 -28.50 -5.25
C LEU A 157 15.80 -29.69 -4.42
N LYS A 158 16.26 -30.77 -5.08
CA LYS A 158 16.66 -32.05 -4.46
C LYS A 158 18.06 -32.48 -4.88
N ASP A 159 18.35 -32.41 -6.17
CA ASP A 159 19.52 -33.05 -6.77
C ASP A 159 20.73 -32.11 -6.91
N GLY A 160 20.49 -30.79 -6.86
CA GLY A 160 21.52 -29.75 -7.01
C GLY A 160 22.07 -29.21 -5.68
N ILE A 161 22.08 -30.02 -4.61
CA ILE A 161 22.49 -29.58 -3.26
C ILE A 161 23.92 -30.02 -2.99
N ILE A 162 24.81 -29.04 -2.72
CA ILE A 162 26.23 -29.31 -2.38
C ILE A 162 26.53 -28.55 -1.06
N PRO A 163 26.27 -29.17 0.11
CA PRO A 163 26.35 -28.46 1.38
C PRO A 163 27.70 -27.84 1.68
N ALA A 164 28.78 -28.52 1.33
CA ALA A 164 30.14 -28.04 1.56
C ALA A 164 30.48 -26.73 0.81
N LEU A 165 29.70 -26.39 -0.22
CA LEU A 165 29.86 -25.17 -1.01
C LEU A 165 28.72 -24.16 -0.79
N GLY A 166 27.72 -24.49 0.04
CA GLY A 166 26.52 -23.65 0.22
C GLY A 166 25.61 -23.60 -1.02
N VAL A 167 25.81 -24.49 -2.00
CA VAL A 167 25.00 -24.54 -3.22
C VAL A 167 23.72 -25.34 -2.95
N GLY A 168 22.60 -24.80 -3.48
CA GLY A 168 21.28 -25.40 -3.29
C GLY A 168 20.55 -24.91 -2.03
N PHE A 169 21.07 -23.90 -1.34
CA PHE A 169 20.42 -23.27 -0.19
C PHE A 169 19.85 -21.91 -0.56
N MET A 170 18.59 -21.69 -0.21
CA MET A 170 17.94 -20.39 -0.38
C MET A 170 18.32 -19.43 0.75
N PRO A 171 18.54 -18.12 0.48
CA PRO A 171 18.78 -17.14 1.52
C PRO A 171 17.60 -17.07 2.50
N LYS A 172 17.89 -16.97 3.80
CA LYS A 172 16.89 -16.76 4.84
C LYS A 172 16.80 -15.26 5.15
N PRO A 173 15.63 -14.74 5.57
CA PRO A 173 15.51 -13.35 5.98
C PRO A 173 16.38 -12.99 7.18
N TYR A 174 16.64 -11.69 7.35
CA TYR A 174 17.26 -11.14 8.55
C TYR A 174 16.32 -11.24 9.76
N GLN A 175 15.03 -11.02 9.55
CA GLN A 175 13.98 -11.16 10.56
C GLN A 175 13.58 -12.64 10.71
N THR A 176 13.21 -13.06 11.94
CA THR A 176 12.73 -14.41 12.23
C THR A 176 11.28 -14.35 12.71
N PRO A 177 10.36 -15.11 12.15
CA PRO A 177 10.52 -16.15 11.12
C PRO A 177 10.64 -15.59 9.68
N GLY A 178 10.47 -14.29 9.49
CA GLY A 178 10.57 -13.55 8.24
C GLY A 178 9.97 -12.17 8.36
N PRO A 179 10.05 -11.33 7.32
CA PRO A 179 9.39 -10.03 7.27
C PRO A 179 7.89 -10.15 7.54
N PRO A 180 7.28 -9.21 8.29
CA PRO A 180 5.83 -9.18 8.48
C PRO A 180 5.11 -9.12 7.13
N ILE A 181 4.05 -9.92 6.99
CA ILE A 181 3.25 -9.98 5.75
C ILE A 181 2.00 -9.11 5.91
N SER A 182 1.63 -8.39 4.85
CA SER A 182 0.40 -7.62 4.76
C SER A 182 -0.29 -7.88 3.42
N ILE A 183 -1.63 -7.77 3.38
CA ILE A 183 -2.42 -7.96 2.16
C ILE A 183 -3.23 -6.72 1.83
N SER A 184 -3.35 -6.38 0.53
CA SER A 184 -4.12 -5.23 0.06
C SER A 184 -5.62 -5.49 0.03
N LEU A 185 -6.39 -4.42 0.29
CA LEU A 185 -7.85 -4.38 0.24
C LEU A 185 -8.29 -3.16 -0.58
N ALA A 186 -8.94 -3.39 -1.73
CA ALA A 186 -9.34 -2.33 -2.66
C ALA A 186 -10.84 -2.34 -3.01
N SER A 187 -11.62 -3.25 -2.45
CA SER A 187 -13.06 -3.32 -2.70
C SER A 187 -13.84 -3.44 -1.39
N PRO A 188 -15.10 -2.98 -1.34
CA PRO A 188 -15.93 -3.17 -0.15
C PRO A 188 -16.11 -4.66 0.17
N ASN A 189 -16.18 -4.98 1.45
CA ASN A 189 -16.35 -6.34 1.97
C ASN A 189 -15.26 -7.33 1.48
N SER A 190 -14.05 -6.85 1.27
CA SER A 190 -12.94 -7.64 0.72
C SER A 190 -12.68 -8.93 1.51
N SER A 191 -12.69 -10.07 0.82
CA SER A 191 -12.34 -11.37 1.42
C SER A 191 -10.88 -11.43 1.89
N SER A 192 -10.02 -10.56 1.39
CA SER A 192 -8.63 -10.42 1.86
C SER A 192 -8.56 -10.02 3.34
N ALA A 193 -9.55 -9.29 3.88
CA ALA A 193 -9.63 -8.98 5.30
C ALA A 193 -9.85 -10.25 6.15
N ARG A 194 -10.67 -11.19 5.66
CA ARG A 194 -10.82 -12.51 6.28
C ARG A 194 -9.51 -13.29 6.23
N THR A 195 -8.84 -13.29 5.09
CA THR A 195 -7.53 -13.95 4.93
C THR A 195 -6.51 -13.38 5.91
N ALA A 196 -6.44 -12.05 6.05
CA ALA A 196 -5.56 -11.38 7.01
C ALA A 196 -5.82 -11.85 8.45
N ALA A 197 -7.09 -11.90 8.86
CA ALA A 197 -7.48 -12.35 10.19
C ALA A 197 -7.01 -13.82 10.47
N LEU A 198 -7.30 -14.73 9.54
CA LEU A 198 -7.00 -16.15 9.72
C LEU A 198 -5.51 -16.49 9.60
N LYS A 199 -4.74 -15.69 8.85
CA LYS A 199 -3.30 -15.90 8.64
C LYS A 199 -2.42 -15.05 9.56
N GLY A 200 -3.00 -14.16 10.35
CA GLY A 200 -2.26 -13.21 11.19
C GLY A 200 -1.50 -12.15 10.39
N TRP A 201 -1.94 -11.83 9.16
CA TRP A 201 -1.32 -10.83 8.30
C TRP A 201 -1.85 -9.43 8.61
N GLY A 202 -1.06 -8.41 8.29
CA GLY A 202 -1.51 -7.03 8.27
C GLY A 202 -2.46 -6.75 7.11
N MET A 203 -3.22 -5.65 7.23
CA MET A 203 -4.10 -5.15 6.19
C MET A 203 -3.60 -3.82 5.64
N ILE A 204 -3.79 -3.59 4.34
CA ILE A 204 -3.52 -2.30 3.67
C ILE A 204 -4.77 -1.91 2.89
N SER A 205 -5.55 -0.96 3.40
CA SER A 205 -6.69 -0.41 2.68
C SER A 205 -6.23 0.66 1.69
N ALA A 206 -6.65 0.53 0.43
CA ALA A 206 -6.24 1.40 -0.66
C ALA A 206 -6.71 2.86 -0.47
N ASN A 207 -5.98 3.80 -1.06
CA ASN A 207 -6.24 5.24 -0.96
C ASN A 207 -7.41 5.74 -1.83
N ILE A 208 -7.80 4.96 -2.85
CA ILE A 208 -8.83 5.35 -3.82
C ILE A 208 -10.26 5.06 -3.36
N ILE A 209 -10.44 4.28 -2.30
CA ILE A 209 -11.74 3.78 -1.88
C ILE A 209 -12.45 4.71 -0.88
N PRO A 210 -13.77 4.81 -0.95
CA PRO A 210 -14.56 5.63 -0.05
C PRO A 210 -14.59 5.09 1.38
N THR A 211 -14.98 5.94 2.32
CA THR A 211 -14.97 5.64 3.76
C THR A 211 -15.76 4.38 4.12
N TYR A 212 -16.93 4.16 3.50
CA TYR A 212 -17.73 2.95 3.80
C TYR A 212 -17.02 1.65 3.40
N SER A 213 -16.24 1.69 2.30
CA SER A 213 -15.43 0.54 1.88
C SER A 213 -14.33 0.25 2.88
N VAL A 214 -13.64 1.30 3.38
CA VAL A 214 -12.62 1.14 4.42
C VAL A 214 -13.23 0.56 5.70
N ALA A 215 -14.40 1.08 6.15
CA ALA A 215 -15.11 0.57 7.32
C ALA A 215 -15.45 -0.93 7.19
N SER A 216 -15.94 -1.35 6.02
CA SER A 216 -16.29 -2.74 5.77
C SER A 216 -15.11 -3.71 5.92
N HIS A 217 -13.87 -3.24 5.70
CA HIS A 217 -12.68 -4.08 5.90
C HIS A 217 -12.50 -4.48 7.37
N TRP A 218 -12.71 -3.53 8.28
CA TRP A 218 -12.65 -3.80 9.71
C TRP A 218 -13.78 -4.73 10.17
N GLU A 219 -14.99 -4.53 9.66
CA GLU A 219 -16.14 -5.39 9.95
C GLU A 219 -15.90 -6.84 9.52
N VAL A 220 -15.41 -7.06 8.29
CA VAL A 220 -15.06 -8.40 7.78
C VAL A 220 -13.93 -9.03 8.60
N TYR A 221 -12.90 -8.23 8.96
CA TYR A 221 -11.79 -8.69 9.79
C TYR A 221 -12.26 -9.12 11.18
N CYS A 222 -13.05 -8.29 11.87
CA CYS A 222 -13.59 -8.59 13.20
C CYS A 222 -14.49 -9.83 13.19
N LYS A 223 -15.36 -9.96 12.18
CA LYS A 223 -16.20 -11.14 12.01
C LYS A 223 -15.37 -12.41 11.88
N ALA A 224 -14.33 -12.38 11.05
CA ALA A 224 -13.46 -13.53 10.87
C ALA A 224 -12.65 -13.86 12.12
N CYS A 225 -12.18 -12.86 12.86
CA CYS A 225 -11.53 -13.05 14.15
C CYS A 225 -12.48 -13.73 15.17
N GLY A 226 -13.74 -13.24 15.25
CA GLY A 226 -14.75 -13.83 16.15
C GLY A 226 -15.06 -15.30 15.82
N GLU A 227 -15.20 -15.64 14.54
CA GLU A 227 -15.39 -17.02 14.08
C GLU A 227 -14.21 -17.95 14.44
N ALA A 228 -12.99 -17.41 14.48
CA ALA A 228 -11.77 -18.14 14.78
C ALA A 228 -11.33 -18.07 16.26
N GLY A 229 -12.06 -17.34 17.11
CA GLY A 229 -11.70 -17.15 18.51
C GLY A 229 -10.44 -16.28 18.71
N ILE A 230 -10.15 -15.38 17.78
CA ILE A 230 -8.99 -14.47 17.79
C ILE A 230 -9.47 -13.08 18.18
N SER A 231 -8.72 -12.38 19.03
CA SER A 231 -9.01 -10.98 19.35
C SER A 231 -8.61 -10.07 18.18
N PRO A 232 -9.50 -9.19 17.68
CA PRO A 232 -9.17 -8.24 16.62
C PRO A 232 -8.04 -7.30 17.05
N ASN A 233 -7.08 -7.04 16.13
CA ASN A 233 -5.97 -6.13 16.36
C ASN A 233 -5.81 -5.16 15.19
N GLY A 234 -6.14 -3.88 15.41
CA GLY A 234 -6.01 -2.82 14.43
C GLY A 234 -4.58 -2.27 14.26
N GLU A 235 -3.63 -2.61 15.14
CA GLU A 235 -2.26 -2.09 15.09
C GLU A 235 -1.54 -2.42 13.77
N ASN A 236 -1.87 -3.59 13.17
CA ASN A 236 -1.31 -4.03 11.89
C ASN A 236 -2.19 -3.64 10.68
N TRP A 237 -3.19 -2.79 10.90
CA TRP A 237 -4.01 -2.25 9.82
C TRP A 237 -3.51 -0.89 9.37
N ARG A 238 -3.16 -0.77 8.11
CA ARG A 238 -2.72 0.44 7.42
C ARG A 238 -3.84 0.93 6.55
N VAL A 239 -4.14 2.23 6.65
CA VAL A 239 -5.16 2.88 5.82
C VAL A 239 -4.49 3.98 5.01
N ALA A 240 -4.48 3.82 3.70
CA ALA A 240 -3.97 4.84 2.79
C ALA A 240 -5.08 5.88 2.49
N ARG A 241 -4.70 7.16 2.53
CA ARG A 241 -5.58 8.29 2.22
C ARG A 241 -4.79 9.38 1.50
N ASN A 242 -5.44 10.03 0.54
CA ASN A 242 -4.92 11.27 0.03
C ASN A 242 -5.13 12.35 1.09
N VAL A 243 -4.04 12.94 1.56
CA VAL A 243 -4.06 13.98 2.59
C VAL A 243 -3.35 15.21 2.07
N LEU A 244 -4.00 16.37 2.11
CA LEU A 244 -3.39 17.66 1.78
C LEU A 244 -3.64 18.66 2.90
N VAL A 245 -2.57 19.06 3.56
CA VAL A 245 -2.58 20.10 4.60
C VAL A 245 -2.02 21.38 4.02
N ALA A 246 -2.74 22.49 4.16
CA ALA A 246 -2.27 23.82 3.74
C ALA A 246 -2.44 24.81 4.90
N PRO A 247 -1.85 26.01 4.83
CA PRO A 247 -1.98 27.03 5.88
C PRO A 247 -3.43 27.41 6.19
N SER A 248 -4.32 27.36 5.20
CA SER A 248 -5.76 27.65 5.35
C SER A 248 -6.63 26.65 4.60
N ASP A 249 -7.91 26.56 5.00
CA ASP A 249 -8.90 25.71 4.33
C ASP A 249 -9.16 26.14 2.88
N SER A 250 -9.11 27.46 2.59
CA SER A 250 -9.27 27.99 1.26
C SER A 250 -8.13 27.55 0.34
N GLU A 251 -6.86 27.72 0.78
CA GLU A 251 -5.72 27.26 0.01
C GLU A 251 -5.73 25.75 -0.22
N ALA A 252 -6.09 24.97 0.80
CA ALA A 252 -6.22 23.53 0.66
C ALA A 252 -7.27 23.15 -0.38
N HIS A 253 -8.42 23.82 -0.38
CA HIS A 253 -9.47 23.63 -1.37
C HIS A 253 -8.97 23.92 -2.79
N ASP A 254 -8.32 25.08 -2.98
CA ASP A 254 -7.85 25.52 -4.29
C ASP A 254 -6.77 24.59 -4.84
N ARG A 255 -5.88 24.07 -3.98
CA ARG A 255 -4.84 23.10 -4.36
C ARG A 255 -5.41 21.73 -4.72
N VAL A 256 -6.47 21.27 -4.04
CA VAL A 256 -7.09 19.95 -4.29
C VAL A 256 -7.98 19.96 -5.52
N PHE A 257 -8.79 21.00 -5.72
CA PHE A 257 -9.79 21.09 -6.79
C PHE A 257 -9.34 21.91 -7.99
N GLY A 258 -8.24 22.67 -7.88
CA GLY A 258 -7.68 23.46 -8.96
C GLY A 258 -7.18 22.58 -10.11
N GLU A 259 -7.15 23.14 -11.32
CA GLU A 259 -6.76 22.43 -12.55
C GLU A 259 -5.32 21.88 -12.51
N GLN A 260 -4.43 22.54 -11.77
CA GLN A 260 -3.03 22.14 -11.63
C GLN A 260 -2.82 21.15 -10.47
N GLY A 261 -3.86 20.85 -9.68
CA GLY A 261 -3.76 20.02 -8.50
C GLY A 261 -3.54 18.55 -8.84
N SER A 262 -2.52 17.92 -8.23
CA SER A 262 -2.21 16.49 -8.41
C SER A 262 -3.36 15.57 -8.00
N ASN A 263 -4.17 15.96 -7.00
CA ASN A 263 -5.36 15.20 -6.60
C ASN A 263 -6.43 15.20 -7.72
N ARG A 264 -6.67 16.34 -8.38
CA ARG A 264 -7.61 16.42 -9.51
C ARG A 264 -7.14 15.53 -10.67
N TYR A 265 -5.86 15.62 -11.03
CA TYR A 265 -5.28 14.76 -12.07
C TYR A 265 -5.42 13.27 -11.69
N PHE A 266 -5.02 12.90 -10.47
CA PHE A 266 -5.08 11.53 -9.97
C PHE A 266 -6.50 10.93 -10.07
N TYR A 267 -7.53 11.63 -9.56
CA TYR A 267 -8.90 11.10 -9.63
C TYR A 267 -9.51 11.18 -11.02
N THR A 268 -9.07 12.09 -11.87
CA THR A 268 -9.44 12.08 -13.31
C THR A 268 -8.91 10.81 -13.98
N TYR A 269 -7.64 10.49 -13.76
CA TYR A 269 -7.00 9.27 -14.26
C TYR A 269 -7.70 8.01 -13.72
N MET A 270 -7.85 7.91 -12.40
CA MET A 270 -8.46 6.73 -11.77
C MET A 270 -9.89 6.48 -12.22
N ARG A 271 -10.69 7.56 -12.32
CA ARG A 271 -12.06 7.46 -12.82
C ARG A 271 -12.10 6.96 -14.26
N GLU A 272 -11.24 7.49 -15.12
CA GLU A 272 -11.17 7.08 -16.52
C GLU A 272 -10.76 5.60 -16.67
N VAL A 273 -9.68 5.19 -16.01
CA VAL A 273 -9.18 3.82 -16.06
C VAL A 273 -10.24 2.83 -15.55
N LEU A 274 -10.80 3.08 -14.35
CA LEU A 274 -11.76 2.17 -13.73
C LEU A 274 -13.10 2.14 -14.48
N SER A 275 -13.52 3.24 -15.08
CA SER A 275 -14.74 3.26 -15.93
C SER A 275 -14.57 2.37 -17.15
N ARG A 276 -13.43 2.42 -17.83
CA ARG A 276 -13.15 1.62 -19.04
C ARG A 276 -13.13 0.13 -18.79
N VAL A 277 -12.75 -0.28 -17.60
CA VAL A 277 -12.68 -1.71 -17.21
C VAL A 277 -13.89 -2.17 -16.39
N GLY A 278 -14.95 -1.35 -16.28
CA GLY A 278 -16.18 -1.69 -15.57
C GLY A 278 -16.07 -1.73 -14.05
N LEU A 279 -15.06 -1.08 -13.47
CA LEU A 279 -14.78 -1.07 -12.04
C LEU A 279 -15.06 0.29 -11.35
N LEU A 280 -15.81 1.18 -12.00
CA LEU A 280 -16.13 2.51 -11.44
C LEU A 280 -16.79 2.44 -10.06
N ALA A 281 -17.49 1.36 -9.77
CA ALA A 281 -18.15 1.12 -8.47
C ALA A 281 -17.17 1.25 -7.27
N ILE A 282 -15.89 0.98 -7.46
CA ILE A 282 -14.85 1.08 -6.42
C ILE A 282 -14.71 2.53 -5.92
N LEU A 283 -14.93 3.52 -6.79
CA LEU A 283 -14.77 4.95 -6.49
C LEU A 283 -16.06 5.62 -5.99
N LYS A 284 -17.20 4.95 -6.04
CA LYS A 284 -18.51 5.56 -5.71
C LYS A 284 -18.54 6.00 -4.24
N PRO A 285 -18.76 7.30 -3.94
CA PRO A 285 -18.93 7.79 -2.56
C PRO A 285 -20.02 7.07 -1.76
N ARG A 286 -21.03 6.53 -2.45
CA ARG A 286 -22.09 5.66 -1.92
C ARG A 286 -22.36 4.53 -2.89
N PRO A 287 -22.71 3.32 -2.41
CA PRO A 287 -22.94 2.15 -3.28
C PRO A 287 -24.05 2.36 -4.33
N ASP A 288 -25.07 3.14 -3.96
CA ASP A 288 -26.25 3.45 -4.77
C ASP A 288 -26.09 4.65 -5.71
N MET A 289 -24.92 5.32 -5.68
CA MET A 289 -24.67 6.50 -6.51
C MET A 289 -24.67 6.13 -8.00
N PRO A 290 -25.46 6.81 -8.85
CA PRO A 290 -25.41 6.63 -10.30
C PRO A 290 -24.02 6.97 -10.88
N ASP A 291 -23.64 6.31 -11.97
CA ASP A 291 -22.34 6.50 -12.64
C ASP A 291 -22.14 7.96 -13.09
N GLU A 292 -23.20 8.62 -13.57
CA GLU A 292 -23.19 10.00 -14.01
C GLU A 292 -22.90 11.00 -12.87
N GLN A 293 -23.30 10.65 -11.64
CA GLN A 293 -23.05 11.44 -10.44
C GLN A 293 -21.69 11.13 -9.80
N THR A 294 -21.02 10.04 -10.21
CA THR A 294 -19.69 9.66 -9.75
C THR A 294 -18.63 10.53 -10.47
N THR A 295 -18.71 11.84 -10.25
CA THR A 295 -17.82 12.82 -10.84
C THR A 295 -16.47 12.85 -10.11
N VAL A 296 -15.43 13.41 -10.77
CA VAL A 296 -14.11 13.61 -10.15
C VAL A 296 -14.25 14.41 -8.85
N ASP A 297 -15.06 15.46 -8.84
CA ASP A 297 -15.27 16.29 -7.64
C ASP A 297 -15.97 15.50 -6.51
N ALA A 298 -16.94 14.64 -6.83
CA ALA A 298 -17.63 13.82 -5.84
C ALA A 298 -16.67 12.81 -5.21
N ILE A 299 -15.85 12.14 -6.02
CA ILE A 299 -14.82 11.21 -5.56
C ILE A 299 -13.77 11.93 -4.70
N THR A 300 -13.27 13.07 -5.17
CA THR A 300 -12.25 13.87 -4.48
C THR A 300 -12.75 14.32 -3.10
N ARG A 301 -13.99 14.79 -2.99
CA ARG A 301 -14.58 15.20 -1.69
C ARG A 301 -14.66 14.05 -0.69
N GLU A 302 -14.91 12.84 -1.15
CA GLU A 302 -15.00 11.65 -0.29
C GLU A 302 -13.62 11.09 0.05
N CYS A 303 -12.71 11.04 -0.91
CA CYS A 303 -11.45 10.31 -0.78
C CYS A 303 -10.25 11.17 -0.34
N VAL A 304 -10.33 12.50 -0.39
CA VAL A 304 -9.25 13.39 0.04
C VAL A 304 -9.55 14.04 1.38
N THR A 305 -8.64 13.90 2.31
CA THR A 305 -8.65 14.64 3.57
C THR A 305 -7.82 15.91 3.40
N TYR A 306 -8.47 17.08 3.32
CA TYR A 306 -7.79 18.35 3.05
C TYR A 306 -8.28 19.47 3.97
N GLY A 307 -7.44 20.46 4.18
CA GLY A 307 -7.74 21.64 5.00
C GLY A 307 -6.52 22.23 5.70
N SER A 308 -6.76 23.15 6.59
CA SER A 308 -5.80 23.63 7.59
C SER A 308 -5.41 22.51 8.56
N PRO A 309 -4.32 22.62 9.32
CA PRO A 309 -3.91 21.60 10.29
C PRO A 309 -5.03 21.21 11.26
N LYS A 310 -5.85 22.20 11.72
CA LYS A 310 -6.99 21.93 12.59
C LYS A 310 -8.07 21.13 11.87
N THR A 311 -8.46 21.55 10.68
CA THR A 311 -9.52 20.89 9.89
C THR A 311 -9.12 19.46 9.50
N VAL A 312 -7.86 19.25 9.12
CA VAL A 312 -7.36 17.91 8.80
C VAL A 312 -7.35 17.02 10.03
N LEU A 313 -6.94 17.52 11.19
CA LEU A 313 -7.00 16.77 12.45
C LEU A 313 -8.44 16.34 12.77
N ASP A 314 -9.38 17.27 12.74
CA ASP A 314 -10.80 16.98 13.04
C ASP A 314 -11.36 15.92 12.06
N LYS A 315 -11.04 16.04 10.77
CA LYS A 315 -11.44 15.05 9.74
C LYS A 315 -10.81 13.67 9.95
N LEU A 316 -9.55 13.59 10.34
CA LEU A 316 -8.87 12.31 10.60
C LEU A 316 -9.41 11.61 11.85
N ILE A 317 -9.76 12.37 12.88
CA ILE A 317 -10.43 11.85 14.08
C ILE A 317 -11.79 11.24 13.69
N ALA A 318 -12.65 12.03 13.05
CA ALA A 318 -13.97 11.56 12.61
C ALA A 318 -13.89 10.36 11.63
N PHE A 319 -12.89 10.35 10.75
CA PHE A 319 -12.65 9.22 9.85
C PHE A 319 -12.30 7.96 10.64
N ARG A 320 -11.37 8.04 11.61
CA ARG A 320 -10.95 6.89 12.41
C ARG A 320 -12.08 6.33 13.28
N GLU A 321 -12.89 7.21 13.88
CA GLU A 321 -14.09 6.84 14.65
C GLU A 321 -15.09 6.05 13.78
N ARG A 322 -15.23 6.45 12.51
CA ARG A 322 -16.15 5.81 11.58
C ARG A 322 -15.65 4.47 11.02
N VAL A 323 -14.34 4.34 10.73
CA VAL A 323 -13.83 3.16 10.03
C VAL A 323 -13.27 2.10 10.97
N GLY A 324 -12.79 2.50 12.16
CA GLY A 324 -12.19 1.59 13.13
C GLY A 324 -10.75 1.92 13.52
N PRO A 325 -10.17 1.13 14.42
CA PRO A 325 -8.92 1.46 15.13
C PRO A 325 -7.66 1.12 14.31
N PHE A 326 -7.50 1.65 13.09
CA PHE A 326 -6.28 1.41 12.32
C PHE A 326 -5.02 1.95 13.02
N GLY A 327 -3.90 1.22 12.88
CA GLY A 327 -2.62 1.53 13.54
C GLY A 327 -1.72 2.48 12.76
N THR A 328 -1.85 2.56 11.42
CA THR A 328 -1.04 3.44 10.57
C THR A 328 -1.90 4.20 9.57
N LEU A 329 -1.73 5.53 9.54
CA LEU A 329 -2.20 6.37 8.45
C LEU A 329 -1.10 6.43 7.39
N LEU A 330 -1.41 6.06 6.15
CA LEU A 330 -0.51 6.21 5.01
C LEU A 330 -0.97 7.41 4.17
N MET A 331 -0.22 8.52 4.23
CA MET A 331 -0.40 9.64 3.30
C MET A 331 -0.01 9.20 1.89
N THR A 332 -0.86 9.42 0.90
CA THR A 332 -0.53 9.11 -0.50
C THR A 332 0.40 10.17 -1.07
N GLY A 333 1.54 9.76 -1.61
CA GLY A 333 2.42 10.59 -2.43
C GLY A 333 1.91 10.67 -3.87
N LEU A 334 1.76 11.88 -4.42
CA LEU A 334 1.26 12.14 -5.76
C LEU A 334 2.34 12.77 -6.65
N ASP A 335 1.99 13.08 -7.91
CA ASP A 335 2.88 13.77 -8.85
C ASP A 335 3.33 15.15 -8.34
N TRP A 336 4.61 15.48 -8.50
CA TRP A 336 5.21 16.75 -8.11
C TRP A 336 5.35 17.73 -9.27
N GLY A 337 4.68 17.51 -10.38
CA GLY A 337 4.66 18.43 -11.52
C GLY A 337 4.16 19.83 -11.15
N GLY A 338 4.74 20.87 -11.76
CA GLY A 338 4.33 22.25 -11.54
C GLY A 338 4.44 22.69 -10.07
N PRO A 339 3.39 23.30 -9.48
CA PRO A 339 3.40 23.79 -8.11
C PRO A 339 3.29 22.66 -7.06
N ASN A 340 2.90 21.44 -7.47
CA ASN A 340 2.59 20.34 -6.54
C ASN A 340 3.79 19.93 -5.67
N ALA A 341 5.02 20.05 -6.20
CA ALA A 341 6.23 19.77 -5.39
C ALA A 341 6.30 20.64 -4.13
N ALA A 342 6.03 21.94 -4.26
CA ALA A 342 6.04 22.84 -3.11
C ALA A 342 4.85 22.58 -2.18
N TRP A 343 3.67 22.37 -2.73
CA TRP A 343 2.45 22.13 -1.97
C TRP A 343 2.50 20.81 -1.17
N GLU A 344 2.99 19.73 -1.77
CA GLU A 344 3.07 18.44 -1.07
C GLU A 344 4.19 18.45 -0.02
N ARG A 345 5.35 19.08 -0.31
CA ARG A 345 6.39 19.28 0.71
C ARG A 345 5.87 20.03 1.93
N GLU A 346 5.15 21.15 1.73
CA GLU A 346 4.50 21.90 2.81
C GLU A 346 3.48 21.03 3.55
N SER A 347 2.62 20.31 2.81
CA SER A 347 1.64 19.39 3.39
C SER A 347 2.29 18.31 4.24
N MET A 348 3.38 17.69 3.78
CA MET A 348 4.13 16.69 4.54
C MET A 348 4.68 17.28 5.86
N HIS A 349 5.23 18.50 5.80
CA HIS A 349 5.72 19.18 6.99
C HIS A 349 4.60 19.49 7.98
N LEU A 350 3.48 20.05 7.54
CA LEU A 350 2.35 20.40 8.40
C LEU A 350 1.69 19.14 8.99
N LEU A 351 1.56 18.09 8.18
CA LEU A 351 1.01 16.81 8.64
C LEU A 351 1.89 16.22 9.75
N ALA A 352 3.21 16.13 9.53
CA ALA A 352 4.13 15.52 10.48
C ALA A 352 4.27 16.32 11.79
N ARG A 353 4.31 17.66 11.71
CA ARG A 353 4.64 18.52 12.85
C ARG A 353 3.43 19.04 13.62
N GLU A 354 2.30 19.29 12.93
CA GLU A 354 1.16 19.94 13.56
C GLU A 354 -0.04 19.02 13.74
N VAL A 355 -0.29 18.11 12.78
CA VAL A 355 -1.46 17.23 12.82
C VAL A 355 -1.17 15.94 13.60
N MET A 356 -0.14 15.20 13.19
CA MET A 356 0.11 13.85 13.73
C MET A 356 0.42 13.80 15.24
N PRO A 357 1.15 14.75 15.85
CA PRO A 357 1.33 14.74 17.30
C PRO A 357 0.00 14.83 18.06
N ARG A 358 -0.90 15.69 17.61
CA ARG A 358 -2.23 15.87 18.22
C ARG A 358 -3.13 14.66 17.96
N PHE A 359 -3.06 14.08 16.76
CA PHE A 359 -3.81 12.87 16.42
C PHE A 359 -3.35 11.67 17.25
N ARG A 360 -2.03 11.50 17.44
CA ARG A 360 -1.47 10.46 18.34
C ARG A 360 -1.96 10.66 19.78
N GLN A 361 -1.96 11.88 20.29
CA GLN A 361 -2.44 12.20 21.64
C GLN A 361 -3.93 11.86 21.80
N HIS A 362 -4.76 12.22 20.81
CA HIS A 362 -6.18 11.87 20.80
C HIS A 362 -6.40 10.35 20.85
N VAL A 363 -5.69 9.60 19.97
CA VAL A 363 -5.79 8.13 19.91
C VAL A 363 -5.38 7.47 21.22
N LEU A 364 -4.32 7.96 21.88
CA LEU A 364 -3.88 7.42 23.18
C LEU A 364 -4.87 7.68 24.30
N ALA A 365 -5.49 8.86 24.32
CA ALA A 365 -6.49 9.21 25.33
C ALA A 365 -7.73 8.30 25.27
N HIS A 366 -8.18 7.93 24.05
CA HIS A 366 -9.37 7.09 23.85
C HIS A 366 -9.07 5.57 23.77
N ALA A 367 -7.82 5.15 23.88
CA ALA A 367 -7.45 3.74 24.00
C ALA A 367 -7.46 3.26 25.47
N ALA A 368 -7.59 4.18 26.42
CA ALA A 368 -7.60 3.92 27.87
C ALA A 368 -9.03 3.87 28.45
N GLU A 369 -10.04 4.18 27.64
CA GLU A 369 -11.47 4.03 27.96
C GLU A 369 -12.01 2.68 27.41
#